data_85b31085dacadc812328d303254e1865
#
_entry.id   85b31085dacadc812328d303254e1865
#
_cell.length_a   1.000
_cell.length_b   1.000
_cell.length_c   1.000
_cell.angle_alpha   90.00
_cell.angle_beta   90.00
_cell.angle_gamma   90.00
#
_symmetry.space_group_name_H-M   'P 1'
#
loop_
_entity.id
_entity.type
_entity.pdbx_description
1 polymer ?
#
loop_
_entity_poly.entity_id
_entity_poly.type
_entity_poly.pdbx_seq_one_letter_code
_entity_poly.pdbx_strand_id
1 'polypeptide(L)'
;MHAKRLLILMAWLVGCWLIVGLWPVSGQQAPPTENKGVKTDALATIDLGPEIDGMQGRQLRLRLVTTDPGGVNALHSHKDRPALARLLQGTLTEHREGGGGKEYKEGESWSEGKETTHWAENKGTKPAVVIVGDIFKQ
;
A
#
# COMPACT_ATOMS: atom_id res chain seq x y z
N MET A 1 58.16 66.51 4.34
CA MET A 1 56.77 66.34 4.79
C MET A 1 56.21 65.15 4.08
N HIS A 2 56.19 63.98 4.75
CA HIS A 2 55.77 62.69 4.17
C HIS A 2 54.48 62.22 4.85
N ALA A 3 53.36 62.25 4.13
CA ALA A 3 52.08 61.73 4.58
C ALA A 3 52.04 60.23 4.40
N LYS A 4 52.02 59.46 5.47
CA LYS A 4 51.80 57.98 5.45
C LYS A 4 50.33 57.72 5.28
N ARG A 5 49.97 57.11 4.17
CA ARG A 5 48.61 56.56 3.95
C ARG A 5 48.48 55.17 4.61
N LEU A 6 47.60 55.08 5.59
CA LEU A 6 47.23 53.83 6.26
C LEU A 6 46.17 53.10 5.42
N LEU A 7 46.51 51.93 4.87
CA LEU A 7 45.57 51.03 4.18
C LEU A 7 44.89 50.16 5.22
N ILE A 8 43.61 50.39 5.42
CA ILE A 8 42.76 49.50 6.22
C ILE A 8 42.22 48.39 5.30
N LEU A 9 42.73 47.17 5.46
CA LEU A 9 42.20 45.95 4.85
C LEU A 9 40.98 45.50 5.65
N MET A 10 39.78 45.70 5.11
CA MET A 10 38.56 45.07 5.63
C MET A 10 38.49 43.63 5.09
N ALA A 11 38.74 42.67 5.97
CA ALA A 11 38.50 41.28 5.68
C ALA A 11 36.98 40.97 5.82
N TRP A 12 36.33 40.68 4.71
CA TRP A 12 34.96 40.19 4.68
C TRP A 12 34.97 38.68 5.01
N LEU A 13 34.58 38.34 6.24
CA LEU A 13 34.27 36.95 6.61
C LEU A 13 32.89 36.59 6.02
N VAL A 14 32.91 35.92 4.89
CA VAL A 14 31.70 35.28 4.34
C VAL A 14 31.39 34.04 5.19
N GLY A 15 30.49 34.22 6.14
CA GLY A 15 29.94 33.12 6.93
C GLY A 15 29.07 32.24 6.04
N CYS A 16 29.60 31.08 5.64
CA CYS A 16 28.83 30.04 4.95
C CYS A 16 27.89 29.36 5.95
N TRP A 17 26.64 29.82 6.02
CA TRP A 17 25.60 29.15 6.79
C TRP A 17 25.17 27.89 6.00
N LEU A 18 25.67 26.72 6.42
CA LEU A 18 25.11 25.42 5.99
C LEU A 18 23.72 25.29 6.57
N ILE A 19 22.72 25.65 5.79
CA ILE A 19 21.32 25.30 6.07
C ILE A 19 21.20 23.80 5.84
N VAL A 20 21.39 23.01 6.89
CA VAL A 20 21.01 21.59 6.90
C VAL A 20 19.48 21.56 6.88
N GLY A 21 18.92 21.49 5.68
CA GLY A 21 17.49 21.30 5.49
C GLY A 21 17.10 19.96 6.11
N LEU A 22 16.42 20.01 7.25
CA LEU A 22 15.70 18.86 7.78
C LEU A 22 14.54 18.57 6.81
N TRP A 23 14.79 17.70 5.85
CA TRP A 23 13.74 17.13 5.03
C TRP A 23 12.84 16.33 5.95
N PRO A 24 11.52 16.57 5.96
CA PRO A 24 10.64 15.71 6.72
C PRO A 24 10.79 14.30 6.13
N VAL A 25 11.32 13.39 6.91
CA VAL A 25 11.21 11.96 6.63
C VAL A 25 9.71 11.71 6.65
N SER A 26 9.11 11.51 5.47
CA SER A 26 7.73 11.07 5.36
C SER A 26 7.63 9.76 6.14
N GLY A 27 7.15 9.84 7.37
CA GLY A 27 6.96 8.69 8.23
C GLY A 27 6.06 7.71 7.50
N GLN A 28 6.60 6.59 7.07
CA GLN A 28 5.80 5.48 6.58
C GLN A 28 4.86 5.08 7.72
N GLN A 29 3.55 5.24 7.50
CA GLN A 29 2.55 4.83 8.48
C GLN A 29 2.74 3.35 8.77
N ALA A 30 2.83 2.98 10.05
CA ALA A 30 2.93 1.58 10.45
C ALA A 30 1.72 0.80 9.88
N PRO A 31 1.95 -0.39 9.29
CA PRO A 31 0.87 -1.18 8.74
C PRO A 31 -0.18 -1.51 9.81
N PRO A 32 -1.48 -1.41 9.51
CA PRO A 32 -2.55 -1.77 10.42
C PRO A 32 -2.55 -3.28 10.67
N THR A 33 -2.77 -3.68 11.93
CA THR A 33 -2.82 -5.09 12.36
C THR A 33 -4.23 -5.66 12.42
N GLU A 34 -5.25 -4.80 12.33
CA GLU A 34 -6.67 -5.17 12.41
C GLU A 34 -7.47 -4.52 11.28
N ASN A 35 -8.51 -5.22 10.82
CA ASN A 35 -9.46 -4.69 9.86
C ASN A 35 -10.36 -3.65 10.52
N LYS A 36 -10.67 -2.58 9.80
CA LYS A 36 -11.63 -1.55 10.20
C LYS A 36 -12.56 -1.24 9.03
N GLY A 37 -13.88 -1.32 9.25
CA GLY A 37 -14.86 -1.03 8.21
C GLY A 37 -14.72 -1.94 6.98
N VAL A 38 -14.34 -3.19 7.18
CA VAL A 38 -14.19 -4.20 6.11
C VAL A 38 -15.24 -5.29 6.29
N LYS A 39 -15.98 -5.56 5.22
CA LYS A 39 -16.93 -6.68 5.13
C LYS A 39 -16.51 -7.61 4.00
N THR A 40 -16.62 -8.92 4.22
CA THR A 40 -16.34 -9.92 3.19
C THR A 40 -17.58 -10.79 3.02
N ASP A 41 -18.09 -10.88 1.80
CA ASP A 41 -19.21 -11.72 1.40
C ASP A 41 -18.70 -12.84 0.48
N ALA A 42 -18.90 -14.09 0.86
CA ALA A 42 -18.61 -15.24 0.02
C ALA A 42 -19.66 -15.33 -1.10
N LEU A 43 -19.23 -15.48 -2.35
CA LEU A 43 -20.12 -15.61 -3.51
C LEU A 43 -20.18 -17.03 -4.03
N ALA A 44 -19.03 -17.67 -4.21
CA ALA A 44 -18.92 -19.02 -4.71
C ALA A 44 -17.63 -19.69 -4.24
N THR A 45 -17.65 -21.01 -4.13
CA THR A 45 -16.50 -21.82 -3.77
C THR A 45 -16.57 -23.17 -4.48
N ILE A 46 -15.43 -23.68 -4.93
CA ILE A 46 -15.28 -25.04 -5.46
C ILE A 46 -14.06 -25.69 -4.84
N ASP A 47 -14.18 -26.94 -4.39
CA ASP A 47 -13.06 -27.75 -3.94
C ASP A 47 -12.22 -28.18 -5.14
N LEU A 48 -10.92 -27.91 -5.10
CA LEU A 48 -10.02 -28.20 -6.21
C LEU A 48 -9.46 -29.62 -6.20
N GLY A 49 -9.53 -30.33 -5.06
CA GLY A 49 -8.99 -31.67 -4.95
C GLY A 49 -9.63 -32.68 -5.92
N PRO A 50 -10.96 -32.69 -6.11
CA PRO A 50 -11.63 -33.53 -7.11
C PRO A 50 -11.41 -33.09 -8.55
N GLU A 51 -11.10 -31.83 -8.77
CA GLU A 51 -10.99 -31.18 -10.10
C GLU A 51 -9.58 -31.25 -10.69
N ILE A 52 -8.56 -31.16 -9.82
CA ILE A 52 -7.17 -31.04 -10.26
C ILE A 52 -6.27 -31.89 -9.35
N ASP A 53 -5.49 -32.79 -9.94
CA ASP A 53 -4.52 -33.62 -9.23
C ASP A 53 -3.52 -32.76 -8.44
N GLY A 54 -3.25 -33.13 -7.18
CA GLY A 54 -2.34 -32.41 -6.31
C GLY A 54 -2.93 -31.18 -5.60
N MET A 55 -4.22 -30.90 -5.80
CA MET A 55 -4.90 -29.73 -5.20
C MET A 55 -5.78 -30.09 -3.98
N GLN A 56 -5.56 -31.23 -3.36
CA GLN A 56 -6.29 -31.65 -2.14
C GLN A 56 -6.18 -30.60 -1.03
N GLY A 57 -7.31 -30.28 -0.38
CA GLY A 57 -7.41 -29.29 0.68
C GLY A 57 -7.29 -27.84 0.20
N ARG A 58 -7.42 -27.59 -1.10
CA ARG A 58 -7.47 -26.25 -1.69
C ARG A 58 -8.84 -25.97 -2.29
N GLN A 59 -9.24 -24.70 -2.18
CA GLN A 59 -10.50 -24.21 -2.76
C GLN A 59 -10.22 -23.00 -3.65
N LEU A 60 -10.89 -22.92 -4.78
CA LEU A 60 -11.07 -21.69 -5.52
C LEU A 60 -12.30 -20.96 -4.98
N ARG A 61 -12.12 -19.74 -4.51
CA ARG A 61 -13.19 -18.91 -3.95
C ARG A 61 -13.37 -17.65 -4.75
N LEU A 62 -14.63 -17.20 -4.84
CA LEU A 62 -15.00 -15.89 -5.31
C LEU A 62 -15.72 -15.15 -4.17
N ARG A 63 -15.31 -13.92 -3.88
CA ARG A 63 -15.87 -13.12 -2.79
C ARG A 63 -15.88 -11.64 -3.13
N LEU A 64 -16.76 -10.88 -2.48
CA LEU A 64 -16.69 -9.42 -2.44
C LEU A 64 -16.03 -8.97 -1.14
N VAL A 65 -15.12 -8.02 -1.25
CA VAL A 65 -14.52 -7.31 -0.12
C VAL A 65 -14.95 -5.86 -0.23
N THR A 66 -15.74 -5.39 0.73
CA THR A 66 -16.19 -4.00 0.81
C THR A 66 -15.42 -3.30 1.92
N THR A 67 -14.79 -2.18 1.59
CA THR A 67 -14.09 -1.31 2.56
C THR A 67 -14.78 0.03 2.60
N ASP A 68 -15.35 0.37 3.76
CA ASP A 68 -16.03 1.66 3.99
C ASP A 68 -15.07 2.85 3.83
N PRO A 69 -15.57 4.07 3.60
CA PRO A 69 -14.74 5.27 3.67
C PRO A 69 -13.98 5.38 4.98
N GLY A 70 -12.66 5.57 4.93
CA GLY A 70 -11.76 5.53 6.08
C GLY A 70 -11.53 4.13 6.67
N GLY A 71 -12.02 3.09 5.99
CA GLY A 71 -11.79 1.70 6.34
C GLY A 71 -10.40 1.22 5.92
N VAL A 72 -9.95 0.15 6.57
CA VAL A 72 -8.61 -0.43 6.38
C VAL A 72 -8.70 -1.93 6.40
N ASN A 73 -8.12 -2.57 5.39
CA ASN A 73 -7.84 -4.00 5.35
C ASN A 73 -6.43 -4.23 5.89
N ALA A 74 -6.31 -4.97 6.99
CA ALA A 74 -5.08 -5.16 7.72
C ALA A 74 -3.96 -5.80 6.90
N LEU A 75 -2.72 -5.64 7.36
CA LEU A 75 -1.56 -6.28 6.76
C LEU A 75 -1.75 -7.80 6.70
N HIS A 76 -1.61 -8.38 5.52
CA HIS A 76 -1.68 -9.81 5.30
C HIS A 76 -0.81 -10.27 4.13
N SER A 77 -0.52 -11.56 4.09
CA SER A 77 0.32 -12.18 3.06
C SER A 77 -0.53 -13.04 2.12
N HIS A 78 -0.13 -13.07 0.85
CA HIS A 78 -0.65 -13.96 -0.19
C HIS A 78 0.23 -15.19 -0.43
N LYS A 79 1.20 -15.45 0.45
CA LYS A 79 1.93 -16.72 0.43
C LYS A 79 0.94 -17.89 0.52
N ASP A 80 1.05 -18.84 -0.41
CA ASP A 80 0.16 -19.99 -0.56
C ASP A 80 -1.33 -19.66 -0.83
N ARG A 81 -1.64 -18.39 -1.11
CA ARG A 81 -2.98 -17.90 -1.41
C ARG A 81 -2.99 -16.89 -2.56
N PRO A 82 -2.58 -17.29 -3.77
CA PRO A 82 -2.60 -16.39 -4.92
C PRO A 82 -4.02 -15.90 -5.21
N ALA A 83 -4.14 -14.62 -5.60
CA ALA A 83 -5.41 -13.99 -5.87
C ALA A 83 -5.36 -13.09 -7.12
N LEU A 84 -6.53 -12.93 -7.72
CA LEU A 84 -6.83 -11.89 -8.70
C LEU A 84 -7.93 -11.00 -8.14
N ALA A 85 -7.76 -9.70 -8.27
CA ALA A 85 -8.68 -8.71 -7.77
C ALA A 85 -9.09 -7.72 -8.84
N ARG A 86 -10.33 -7.23 -8.77
CA ARG A 86 -10.85 -6.14 -9.59
C ARG A 86 -11.68 -5.20 -8.74
N LEU A 87 -11.38 -3.90 -8.82
CA LEU A 87 -12.18 -2.87 -8.17
C LEU A 87 -13.46 -2.62 -8.99
N LEU A 88 -14.60 -2.88 -8.38
CA LEU A 88 -15.93 -2.71 -8.99
C LEU A 88 -16.52 -1.33 -8.72
N GLN A 89 -16.14 -0.72 -7.58
CA GLN A 89 -16.66 0.58 -7.15
C GLN A 89 -15.65 1.31 -6.27
N GLY A 90 -15.58 2.63 -6.43
CA GLY A 90 -14.80 3.52 -5.56
C GLY A 90 -13.33 3.59 -5.92
N THR A 91 -12.51 3.86 -4.92
CA THR A 91 -11.04 3.85 -4.99
C THR A 91 -10.46 3.08 -3.83
N LEU A 92 -9.32 2.43 -4.01
CA LEU A 92 -8.61 1.71 -2.97
C LEU A 92 -7.12 1.96 -3.09
N THR A 93 -6.47 2.32 -2.00
CA THR A 93 -5.00 2.47 -1.95
C THR A 93 -4.39 1.23 -1.33
N GLU A 94 -3.60 0.51 -2.10
CA GLU A 94 -2.81 -0.65 -1.65
C GLU A 94 -1.41 -0.20 -1.24
N HIS A 95 -0.90 -0.74 -0.14
CA HIS A 95 0.46 -0.54 0.34
C HIS A 95 1.17 -1.89 0.43
N ARG A 96 2.13 -2.13 -0.44
CA ARG A 96 2.96 -3.34 -0.41
C ARG A 96 4.19 -3.14 0.44
N GLU A 97 4.62 -4.18 1.12
CA GLU A 97 5.85 -4.18 1.88
C GLU A 97 7.05 -3.83 0.98
N GLY A 98 7.89 -2.88 1.44
CA GLY A 98 9.02 -2.37 0.66
C GLY A 98 8.67 -1.41 -0.49
N GLY A 99 7.38 -1.11 -0.71
CA GLY A 99 6.88 -0.21 -1.75
C GLY A 99 6.10 0.99 -1.23
N GLY A 100 5.78 1.92 -2.12
CA GLY A 100 4.83 3.01 -1.85
C GLY A 100 3.38 2.55 -2.01
N GLY A 101 2.43 3.43 -1.66
CA GLY A 101 1.01 3.21 -1.92
C GLY A 101 0.68 3.33 -3.40
N LYS A 102 -0.16 2.43 -3.90
CA LYS A 102 -0.75 2.49 -5.23
C LYS A 102 -2.26 2.61 -5.13
N GLU A 103 -2.81 3.68 -5.69
CA GLU A 103 -4.25 3.84 -5.80
C GLU A 103 -4.78 3.09 -7.03
N TYR A 104 -5.82 2.28 -6.81
CA TYR A 104 -6.63 1.65 -7.85
C TYR A 104 -7.96 2.39 -7.99
N LYS A 105 -8.44 2.47 -9.23
CA LYS A 105 -9.71 3.08 -9.61
C LYS A 105 -10.69 2.01 -10.09
N GLU A 106 -11.95 2.37 -10.11
CA GLU A 106 -13.02 1.53 -10.64
C GLU A 106 -12.68 0.96 -12.02
N GLY A 107 -12.85 -0.35 -12.19
CA GLY A 107 -12.51 -1.09 -13.39
C GLY A 107 -11.07 -1.62 -13.46
N GLU A 108 -10.15 -1.17 -12.61
CA GLU A 108 -8.78 -1.69 -12.58
C GLU A 108 -8.71 -3.07 -11.93
N SER A 109 -7.74 -3.87 -12.37
CA SER A 109 -7.49 -5.23 -11.88
C SER A 109 -6.01 -5.42 -11.56
N TRP A 110 -5.72 -6.30 -10.61
CA TRP A 110 -4.35 -6.64 -10.21
C TRP A 110 -4.23 -8.08 -9.75
N SER A 111 -3.00 -8.54 -9.59
CA SER A 111 -2.66 -9.86 -9.07
C SER A 111 -1.93 -9.75 -7.74
N GLU A 112 -2.16 -10.75 -6.89
CA GLU A 112 -1.55 -10.90 -5.56
C GLU A 112 -0.92 -12.29 -5.51
N GLY A 113 0.40 -12.34 -5.73
CA GLY A 113 1.17 -13.58 -5.76
C GLY A 113 1.84 -13.88 -4.41
N LYS A 114 2.62 -14.95 -4.36
CA LYS A 114 3.27 -15.45 -3.14
C LYS A 114 4.19 -14.41 -2.43
N GLU A 115 4.74 -13.46 -3.19
CA GLU A 115 5.61 -12.40 -2.66
C GLU A 115 4.82 -11.15 -2.21
N THR A 116 3.48 -11.17 -2.35
CA THR A 116 2.66 -10.04 -1.96
C THR A 116 2.35 -10.12 -0.47
N THR A 117 2.89 -9.16 0.29
CA THR A 117 2.46 -8.81 1.65
C THR A 117 2.01 -7.37 1.61
N HIS A 118 0.75 -7.11 1.94
CA HIS A 118 0.16 -5.80 1.77
C HIS A 118 -0.97 -5.52 2.77
N TRP A 119 -1.33 -4.25 2.84
CA TRP A 119 -2.55 -3.76 3.46
C TRP A 119 -3.19 -2.75 2.51
N ALA A 120 -4.47 -2.44 2.71
CA ALA A 120 -5.17 -1.50 1.86
C ALA A 120 -6.09 -0.58 2.65
N GLU A 121 -6.32 0.62 2.14
CA GLU A 121 -7.19 1.60 2.76
C GLU A 121 -8.10 2.28 1.73
N ASN A 122 -9.30 2.65 2.16
CA ASN A 122 -10.20 3.46 1.38
C ASN A 122 -10.11 4.93 1.83
N LYS A 123 -9.38 5.75 1.08
CA LYS A 123 -9.28 7.22 1.27
C LYS A 123 -10.41 7.98 0.60
N GLY A 124 -11.25 7.30 -0.15
CA GLY A 124 -12.36 7.90 -0.88
C GLY A 124 -13.56 8.18 0.03
N THR A 125 -14.62 8.73 -0.59
CA THR A 125 -15.88 9.08 0.09
C THR A 125 -17.01 8.08 -0.15
N LYS A 126 -16.77 7.07 -0.98
CA LYS A 126 -17.69 5.96 -1.28
C LYS A 126 -17.06 4.64 -0.84
N PRO A 127 -17.85 3.60 -0.54
CA PRO A 127 -17.31 2.27 -0.31
C PRO A 127 -16.47 1.79 -1.49
N ALA A 128 -15.32 1.21 -1.22
CA ALA A 128 -14.52 0.49 -2.19
C ALA A 128 -14.98 -0.98 -2.23
N VAL A 129 -15.43 -1.45 -3.39
CA VAL A 129 -15.93 -2.81 -3.57
C VAL A 129 -15.02 -3.57 -4.52
N VAL A 130 -14.36 -4.60 -4.02
CA VAL A 130 -13.42 -5.43 -4.78
C VAL A 130 -13.99 -6.83 -4.92
N ILE A 131 -14.04 -7.36 -6.15
CA ILE A 131 -14.26 -8.79 -6.38
C ILE A 131 -12.89 -9.48 -6.38
N VAL A 132 -12.78 -10.56 -5.61
CA VAL A 132 -11.52 -11.30 -5.44
C VAL A 132 -11.77 -12.77 -5.72
N GLY A 133 -10.99 -13.34 -6.65
CA GLY A 133 -10.85 -14.77 -6.85
C GLY A 133 -9.53 -15.26 -6.25
N ASP A 134 -9.55 -16.17 -5.29
CA ASP A 134 -8.32 -16.69 -4.67
C ASP A 134 -8.32 -18.21 -4.55
N ILE A 135 -7.13 -18.81 -4.54
CA ILE A 135 -6.92 -20.19 -4.15
C ILE A 135 -6.56 -20.21 -2.68
N PHE A 136 -7.43 -20.80 -1.89
CA PHE A 136 -7.32 -20.85 -0.43
C PHE A 136 -7.03 -22.27 0.05
N LYS A 137 -6.18 -22.43 1.04
CA LYS A 137 -5.96 -23.70 1.74
C LYS A 137 -6.89 -23.74 2.96
N GLN A 138 -7.65 -24.82 3.08
CA GLN A 138 -8.49 -25.10 4.25
C GLN A 138 -7.65 -25.41 5.48
#